data_e413de1b848910c10575aa3b1522f0fc
#
_entry.id   e413de1b848910c10575aa3b1522f0fc
#
_cell.length_a   1.000
_cell.length_b   1.000
_cell.length_c   1.000
_cell.angle_alpha   90.00
_cell.angle_beta   90.00
_cell.angle_gamma   90.00
#
_symmetry.space_group_name_H-M   'P 1'
#
loop_
_entity.id
_entity.type
_entity.pdbx_description
1 polymer ?
#
loop_
_entity_poly.entity_id
_entity_poly.type
_entity_poly.pdbx_seq_one_letter_code
_entity_poly.pdbx_strand_id
1 'polypeptide(L)'
;MLFRSQQENISNGAAKKLIDNGLVFVGNKKVLIARADMHPNTAFKVEHIGHIKVLFEDDKIIAVNKPPSVVSENLEKLFDAKLLHRLDKDTSGVLILVKDEEFRLKAIEEFRKYRVYKEYEAIVSGHLYEETKIDLPISTEKGHKAKSKIEKHGQTAVTEIEPIAVAGKKTHIKVVIHTGRTHQIRVHLAHLLHPIIGDTLYGGKHGKRMMLHAKRIRIFDYNIVAPVPTDFKHLMGAD
;
A
#
# COMPACT_ATOMS: atom_id res chain seq x y z
N MET A 1 -3.13 -23.31 21.10
CA MET A 1 -2.35 -23.49 19.85
C MET A 1 -2.92 -24.60 18.95
N LEU A 2 -3.22 -25.77 19.50
CA LEU A 2 -3.83 -26.90 18.76
C LEU A 2 -5.12 -26.51 17.99
N PHE A 3 -5.95 -25.70 18.59
CA PHE A 3 -7.26 -25.36 18.04
C PHE A 3 -7.19 -24.61 16.70
N ARG A 4 -6.19 -23.76 16.53
CA ARG A 4 -6.02 -22.95 15.35
C ARG A 4 -5.40 -23.71 14.17
N SER A 5 -4.42 -24.57 14.44
CA SER A 5 -3.85 -25.44 13.42
C SER A 5 -4.91 -26.35 12.82
N GLN A 6 -5.92 -26.76 13.61
CA GLN A 6 -7.04 -27.54 13.14
C GLN A 6 -8.05 -26.75 12.30
N GLN A 7 -8.38 -25.50 12.67
CA GLN A 7 -9.29 -24.66 11.89
C GLN A 7 -8.76 -24.29 10.51
N GLU A 8 -7.46 -24.02 10.40
CA GLU A 8 -6.82 -23.62 9.14
C GLU A 8 -6.13 -24.80 8.42
N ASN A 9 -6.22 -26.00 8.99
CA ASN A 9 -5.55 -27.20 8.50
C ASN A 9 -4.04 -27.01 8.25
N ILE A 10 -3.36 -26.33 9.18
CA ILE A 10 -1.92 -26.00 9.12
C ILE A 10 -1.19 -26.56 10.34
N SER A 11 0.13 -26.72 10.24
CA SER A 11 0.95 -27.14 11.36
C SER A 11 1.01 -26.12 12.50
N ASN A 12 1.28 -26.56 13.73
CA ASN A 12 1.47 -25.67 14.88
C ASN A 12 2.59 -24.65 14.66
N GLY A 13 3.66 -25.02 13.93
CA GLY A 13 4.73 -24.13 13.56
C GLY A 13 4.27 -23.03 12.58
N ALA A 14 3.45 -23.39 11.59
CA ALA A 14 2.86 -22.44 10.65
C ALA A 14 1.87 -21.50 11.38
N ALA A 15 1.02 -22.03 12.27
CA ALA A 15 0.12 -21.21 13.08
C ALA A 15 0.89 -20.21 13.97
N LYS A 16 2.00 -20.67 14.58
CA LYS A 16 2.89 -19.79 15.35
C LYS A 16 3.46 -18.68 14.49
N LYS A 17 3.98 -18.96 13.30
CA LYS A 17 4.50 -17.95 12.36
C LYS A 17 3.43 -16.92 11.99
N LEU A 18 2.19 -17.32 11.73
CA LEU A 18 1.09 -16.39 11.45
C LEU A 18 0.82 -15.43 12.62
N ILE A 19 0.86 -15.93 13.86
CA ILE A 19 0.68 -15.12 15.06
C ILE A 19 1.86 -14.17 15.26
N ASP A 20 3.09 -14.68 15.19
CA ASP A 20 4.31 -13.90 15.35
C ASP A 20 4.39 -12.78 14.30
N ASN A 21 3.88 -13.03 13.09
CA ASN A 21 3.76 -12.04 12.03
C ASN A 21 2.55 -11.10 12.18
N GLY A 22 1.75 -11.24 13.25
CA GLY A 22 0.61 -10.38 13.51
C GLY A 22 -0.54 -10.50 12.51
N LEU A 23 -0.68 -11.66 11.86
CA LEU A 23 -1.68 -11.95 10.82
C LEU A 23 -2.95 -12.58 11.37
N VAL A 24 -3.04 -12.75 12.67
CA VAL A 24 -4.13 -13.42 13.32
C VAL A 24 -4.88 -12.50 14.26
N PHE A 25 -6.20 -12.47 14.13
CA PHE A 25 -7.10 -11.57 14.86
C PHE A 25 -8.23 -12.32 15.53
N VAL A 26 -8.69 -11.81 16.68
CA VAL A 26 -9.99 -12.12 17.31
C VAL A 26 -10.82 -10.84 17.28
N GLY A 27 -11.88 -10.82 16.49
CA GLY A 27 -12.55 -9.57 16.13
C GLY A 27 -11.55 -8.59 15.47
N ASN A 28 -11.39 -7.41 16.05
CA ASN A 28 -10.47 -6.39 15.58
C ASN A 28 -9.11 -6.37 16.33
N LYS A 29 -8.88 -7.29 17.27
CA LYS A 29 -7.66 -7.32 18.08
C LYS A 29 -6.67 -8.36 17.53
N LYS A 30 -5.41 -7.96 17.36
CA LYS A 30 -4.32 -8.89 17.00
C LYS A 30 -4.06 -9.88 18.13
N VAL A 31 -3.84 -11.13 17.76
CA VAL A 31 -3.32 -12.14 18.68
C VAL A 31 -1.80 -12.03 18.70
N LEU A 32 -1.25 -11.62 19.85
CA LEU A 32 0.19 -11.37 19.99
C LEU A 32 0.96 -12.55 20.57
N ILE A 33 0.28 -13.47 21.27
CA ILE A 33 0.91 -14.55 22.01
C ILE A 33 0.36 -15.88 21.51
N ALA A 34 1.23 -16.71 20.92
CA ALA A 34 0.85 -18.00 20.36
C ALA A 34 0.38 -19.03 21.41
N ARG A 35 0.75 -18.84 22.68
CA ARG A 35 0.39 -19.72 23.80
C ARG A 35 -0.70 -19.14 24.70
N ALA A 36 -1.39 -18.06 24.28
CA ALA A 36 -2.50 -17.52 25.06
C ALA A 36 -3.64 -18.52 25.11
N ASP A 37 -4.18 -18.74 26.31
CA ASP A 37 -5.40 -19.52 26.50
C ASP A 37 -6.59 -18.73 25.98
N MET A 38 -7.41 -19.38 25.18
CA MET A 38 -8.61 -18.78 24.58
C MET A 38 -9.76 -19.77 24.62
N HIS A 39 -10.96 -19.23 24.69
CA HIS A 39 -12.15 -20.06 24.70
C HIS A 39 -12.21 -20.94 23.43
N PRO A 40 -12.63 -22.23 23.53
CA PRO A 40 -12.67 -23.16 22.39
C PRO A 40 -13.43 -22.63 21.17
N ASN A 41 -14.50 -21.87 21.38
CA ASN A 41 -15.36 -21.32 20.32
C ASN A 41 -14.91 -19.95 19.82
N THR A 42 -13.67 -19.51 20.12
CA THR A 42 -13.16 -18.21 19.64
C THR A 42 -13.00 -18.24 18.13
N ALA A 43 -13.75 -17.41 17.42
CA ALA A 43 -13.59 -17.23 15.99
C ALA A 43 -12.33 -16.39 15.69
N PHE A 44 -11.48 -16.94 14.84
CA PHE A 44 -10.25 -16.29 14.40
C PHE A 44 -10.37 -15.83 12.96
N LYS A 45 -9.88 -14.64 12.69
CA LYS A 45 -9.63 -14.18 11.33
C LYS A 45 -8.13 -14.27 11.07
N VAL A 46 -7.75 -15.03 10.05
CA VAL A 46 -6.37 -15.09 9.57
C VAL A 46 -6.26 -14.21 8.32
N GLU A 47 -5.38 -13.22 8.36
CA GLU A 47 -5.00 -12.52 7.14
C GLU A 47 -3.95 -13.39 6.42
N HIS A 48 -4.37 -14.05 5.34
CA HIS A 48 -3.45 -14.79 4.49
C HIS A 48 -2.67 -13.79 3.65
N ILE A 49 -1.39 -13.59 4.00
CA ILE A 49 -0.45 -12.97 3.07
C ILE A 49 -0.15 -14.04 2.02
N GLY A 50 -0.79 -13.93 0.85
CA GLY A 50 -0.43 -14.75 -0.30
C GLY A 50 1.07 -14.62 -0.61
N HIS A 51 1.58 -15.46 -1.50
CA HIS A 51 3.00 -15.41 -1.89
C HIS A 51 3.35 -13.99 -2.36
N ILE A 52 4.17 -13.27 -1.56
CA ILE A 52 4.64 -11.93 -1.92
C ILE A 52 5.81 -12.10 -2.88
N LYS A 53 5.62 -11.61 -4.10
CA LYS A 53 6.65 -11.68 -5.13
C LYS A 53 7.79 -10.72 -4.79
N VAL A 54 9.00 -11.25 -4.64
CA VAL A 54 10.23 -10.44 -4.64
C VAL A 54 10.49 -9.97 -6.06
N LEU A 55 10.68 -8.66 -6.22
CA LEU A 55 10.96 -7.99 -7.50
C LEU A 55 12.45 -7.86 -7.73
N PHE A 56 13.20 -7.60 -6.66
CA PHE A 56 14.64 -7.44 -6.64
C PHE A 56 15.17 -7.70 -5.23
N GLU A 57 16.37 -8.24 -5.13
CA GLU A 57 17.08 -8.44 -3.87
C GLU A 57 18.59 -8.41 -4.09
N ASP A 58 19.30 -7.72 -3.18
CA ASP A 58 20.76 -7.74 -3.05
C ASP A 58 21.17 -7.73 -1.56
N ASP A 59 22.42 -7.37 -1.27
CA ASP A 59 22.95 -7.25 0.10
C ASP A 59 22.35 -6.08 0.89
N LYS A 60 21.82 -5.04 0.24
CA LYS A 60 21.31 -3.82 0.85
C LYS A 60 19.81 -3.77 0.96
N ILE A 61 19.08 -4.24 -0.05
CA ILE A 61 17.62 -4.10 -0.12
C ILE A 61 16.90 -5.40 -0.51
N ILE A 62 15.63 -5.46 -0.14
CA ILE A 62 14.63 -6.35 -0.72
C ILE A 62 13.49 -5.49 -1.22
N ALA A 63 13.19 -5.55 -2.52
CA ALA A 63 12.03 -4.90 -3.11
C ALA A 63 10.96 -5.94 -3.42
N VAL A 64 9.74 -5.71 -2.96
CA VAL A 64 8.63 -6.65 -3.10
C VAL A 64 7.44 -6.01 -3.80
N ASN A 65 6.61 -6.83 -4.46
CA ASN A 65 5.29 -6.43 -4.94
C ASN A 65 4.28 -6.67 -3.82
N LYS A 66 4.03 -5.65 -2.98
CA LYS A 66 3.07 -5.74 -1.90
C LYS A 66 1.65 -5.93 -2.46
N PRO A 67 0.92 -6.97 -2.11
CA PRO A 67 -0.49 -7.09 -2.50
C PRO A 67 -1.37 -6.07 -1.75
N PRO A 68 -2.58 -5.78 -2.24
CA PRO A 68 -3.57 -4.99 -1.49
C PRO A 68 -3.97 -5.72 -0.20
N SER A 69 -4.53 -4.99 0.76
CA SER A 69 -5.00 -5.48 2.06
C SER A 69 -3.91 -5.98 3.02
N VAL A 70 -2.64 -5.82 2.67
CA VAL A 70 -1.48 -6.13 3.53
C VAL A 70 -0.93 -4.84 4.12
N VAL A 71 -0.75 -4.83 5.44
CA VAL A 71 -0.11 -3.74 6.18
C VAL A 71 1.40 -3.81 5.95
N SER A 72 2.02 -2.69 5.56
CA SER A 72 3.45 -2.64 5.21
C SER A 72 4.34 -3.15 6.34
N GLU A 73 4.05 -2.78 7.57
CA GLU A 73 4.82 -3.14 8.77
C GLU A 73 4.86 -4.65 9.04
N ASN A 74 3.88 -5.40 8.54
CA ASN A 74 3.90 -6.87 8.69
C ASN A 74 5.02 -7.51 7.87
N LEU A 75 5.53 -6.82 6.85
CA LEU A 75 6.59 -7.33 5.97
C LEU A 75 7.99 -7.23 6.59
N GLU A 76 8.21 -6.33 7.55
CA GLU A 76 9.49 -6.26 8.26
C GLU A 76 9.86 -7.59 8.92
N LYS A 77 8.89 -8.22 9.60
CA LYS A 77 9.10 -9.52 10.24
C LYS A 77 9.17 -10.68 9.24
N LEU A 78 8.44 -10.56 8.12
CA LEU A 78 8.39 -11.61 7.11
C LEU A 78 9.73 -11.73 6.37
N PHE A 79 10.37 -10.59 6.09
CA PHE A 79 11.61 -10.52 5.33
C PHE A 79 12.84 -10.26 6.20
N ASP A 80 12.68 -10.16 7.53
CA ASP A 80 13.76 -9.80 8.48
C ASP A 80 14.54 -8.55 8.03
N ALA A 81 13.81 -7.51 7.61
CA ALA A 81 14.36 -6.28 7.06
C ALA A 81 13.50 -5.08 7.45
N LYS A 82 14.08 -3.87 7.47
CA LYS A 82 13.41 -2.64 7.87
C LYS A 82 12.71 -1.96 6.70
N LEU A 83 11.52 -1.43 6.90
CA LEU A 83 10.85 -0.61 5.88
C LEU A 83 11.66 0.65 5.56
N LEU A 84 11.86 0.92 4.27
CA LEU A 84 12.38 2.21 3.81
C LEU A 84 11.26 3.25 3.66
N HIS A 85 10.11 2.82 3.20
CA HIS A 85 8.89 3.64 3.06
C HIS A 85 7.64 2.78 3.29
N ARG A 86 6.47 3.40 3.21
CA ARG A 86 5.20 2.71 3.44
C ARG A 86 4.26 2.89 2.26
N LEU A 87 3.41 1.91 2.06
CA LEU A 87 2.19 2.00 1.26
C LEU A 87 0.98 1.85 2.18
N ASP A 88 -0.13 2.48 1.81
CA ASP A 88 -1.40 2.24 2.50
C ASP A 88 -1.75 0.74 2.44
N LYS A 89 -2.52 0.26 3.41
CA LYS A 89 -2.94 -1.16 3.49
C LYS A 89 -3.48 -1.66 2.15
N ASP A 90 -4.35 -0.89 1.50
CA ASP A 90 -5.06 -1.29 0.30
C ASP A 90 -4.34 -0.90 -1.01
N THR A 91 -3.26 -0.14 -0.94
CA THR A 91 -2.37 0.14 -2.08
C THR A 91 -1.49 -1.07 -2.36
N SER A 92 -1.42 -1.50 -3.62
CA SER A 92 -0.49 -2.54 -4.07
C SER A 92 0.77 -1.96 -4.71
N GLY A 93 1.79 -2.78 -4.96
CA GLY A 93 2.96 -2.40 -5.75
C GLY A 93 4.28 -2.39 -5.01
N VAL A 94 5.26 -1.68 -5.56
CA VAL A 94 6.65 -1.68 -5.07
C VAL A 94 6.73 -1.18 -3.64
N LEU A 95 7.30 -2.02 -2.78
CA LEU A 95 7.69 -1.67 -1.43
C LEU A 95 9.14 -2.11 -1.21
N ILE A 96 9.97 -1.21 -0.69
CA ILE A 96 11.38 -1.49 -0.40
C ILE A 96 11.57 -1.68 1.10
N LEU A 97 12.23 -2.79 1.44
CA LEU A 97 12.79 -3.06 2.75
C LEU A 97 14.31 -3.01 2.66
N VAL A 98 14.97 -2.68 3.74
CA VAL A 98 16.43 -2.49 3.78
C VAL A 98 17.06 -3.43 4.79
N LYS A 99 18.11 -4.10 4.37
CA LYS A 99 18.94 -5.01 5.19
C LYS A 99 20.14 -4.28 5.80
N ASP A 100 20.68 -3.29 5.09
CA ASP A 100 21.85 -2.51 5.47
C ASP A 100 21.47 -1.18 6.12
N GLU A 101 21.91 -0.93 7.35
CA GLU A 101 21.52 0.26 8.11
C GLU A 101 22.19 1.54 7.59
N GLU A 102 23.42 1.47 7.09
CA GLU A 102 24.11 2.65 6.52
C GLU A 102 23.39 3.11 5.26
N PHE A 103 23.04 2.18 4.38
CA PHE A 103 22.22 2.47 3.20
C PHE A 103 20.87 3.05 3.60
N ARG A 104 20.22 2.52 4.65
CA ARG A 104 18.93 3.00 5.12
C ARG A 104 18.97 4.47 5.52
N LEU A 105 20.00 4.88 6.26
CA LEU A 105 20.16 6.27 6.69
C LEU A 105 20.34 7.21 5.49
N LYS A 106 21.18 6.84 4.52
CA LYS A 106 21.37 7.60 3.28
C LYS A 106 20.05 7.69 2.49
N ALA A 107 19.32 6.60 2.38
CA ALA A 107 18.06 6.56 1.66
C ALA A 107 16.96 7.42 2.32
N ILE A 108 16.88 7.46 3.65
CA ILE A 108 15.96 8.35 4.38
C ILE A 108 16.23 9.82 4.03
N GLU A 109 17.50 10.22 3.88
CA GLU A 109 17.84 11.59 3.48
C GLU A 109 17.36 11.91 2.05
N GLU A 110 17.39 10.95 1.12
CA GLU A 110 16.83 11.13 -0.23
C GLU A 110 15.31 11.36 -0.19
N PHE A 111 14.60 10.60 0.67
CA PHE A 111 13.17 10.85 0.89
C PHE A 111 12.90 12.23 1.50
N ARG A 112 13.68 12.66 2.49
CA ARG A 112 13.55 13.99 3.12
C ARG A 112 13.79 15.13 2.14
N LYS A 113 14.73 14.94 1.23
CA LYS A 113 15.09 15.92 0.20
C LYS A 113 14.21 15.82 -1.06
N TYR A 114 13.17 14.98 -1.06
CA TYR A 114 12.26 14.76 -2.18
C TYR A 114 12.95 14.32 -3.48
N ARG A 115 14.09 13.61 -3.37
CA ARG A 115 14.87 13.14 -4.52
C ARG A 115 14.51 11.72 -4.97
N VAL A 116 13.55 11.09 -4.32
CA VAL A 116 13.05 9.77 -4.68
C VAL A 116 11.90 9.91 -5.67
N TYR A 117 12.06 9.33 -6.86
CA TYR A 117 10.97 9.26 -7.84
C TYR A 117 9.98 8.16 -7.49
N LYS A 118 8.70 8.50 -7.45
CA LYS A 118 7.61 7.58 -7.11
C LYS A 118 6.48 7.73 -8.11
N GLU A 119 6.25 6.67 -8.89
CA GLU A 119 5.21 6.58 -9.90
C GLU A 119 4.17 5.54 -9.51
N TYR A 120 2.92 5.92 -9.67
CA TYR A 120 1.76 5.08 -9.40
C TYR A 120 0.89 4.99 -10.64
N GLU A 121 0.06 3.96 -10.72
CA GLU A 121 -1.09 3.92 -11.60
C GLU A 121 -2.37 3.81 -10.77
N ALA A 122 -3.42 4.48 -11.25
CA ALA A 122 -4.74 4.44 -10.62
C ALA A 122 -5.85 4.42 -11.66
N ILE A 123 -7.01 3.87 -11.29
CA ILE A 123 -8.24 4.05 -12.05
C ILE A 123 -9.19 4.90 -11.22
N VAL A 124 -9.62 6.02 -11.79
CA VAL A 124 -10.47 7.01 -11.15
C VAL A 124 -11.85 7.06 -11.76
N SER A 125 -12.82 7.58 -11.02
CA SER A 125 -14.16 7.86 -11.50
C SER A 125 -14.19 9.14 -12.35
N GLY A 126 -14.97 9.14 -13.43
CA GLY A 126 -15.11 10.29 -14.31
C GLY A 126 -14.07 10.33 -15.43
N HIS A 127 -14.13 11.41 -16.22
CA HIS A 127 -13.27 11.64 -17.37
C HIS A 127 -12.22 12.69 -17.01
N LEU A 128 -10.96 12.34 -17.11
CA LEU A 128 -9.82 13.23 -16.93
C LEU A 128 -9.01 13.16 -18.23
N TYR A 129 -8.95 14.28 -18.97
CA TYR A 129 -8.37 14.32 -20.31
C TYR A 129 -7.03 15.05 -20.37
N GLU A 130 -6.74 15.87 -19.36
CA GLU A 130 -5.56 16.74 -19.35
C GLU A 130 -4.60 16.37 -18.21
N GLU A 131 -3.33 16.57 -18.46
CA GLU A 131 -2.31 16.53 -17.41
C GLU A 131 -2.63 17.60 -16.36
N THR A 132 -2.51 17.22 -15.10
CA THR A 132 -2.86 18.07 -13.99
C THR A 132 -1.81 18.00 -12.90
N LYS A 133 -1.39 19.16 -12.41
CA LYS A 133 -0.54 19.27 -11.23
C LYS A 133 -1.35 19.81 -10.05
N ILE A 134 -1.32 19.07 -8.95
CA ILE A 134 -1.97 19.45 -7.69
C ILE A 134 -0.87 19.81 -6.70
N ASP A 135 -0.85 21.05 -6.25
CA ASP A 135 0.04 21.55 -5.18
C ASP A 135 -0.84 22.11 -4.06
N LEU A 136 -1.42 21.20 -3.28
CA LEU A 136 -2.33 21.54 -2.19
C LEU A 136 -1.87 20.86 -0.90
N PRO A 137 -1.73 21.61 0.20
CA PRO A 137 -1.22 21.06 1.46
C PRO A 137 -2.23 20.13 2.12
N ILE A 138 -1.70 19.08 2.76
CA ILE A 138 -2.46 18.01 3.39
C ILE A 138 -2.20 17.98 4.89
N SER A 139 -3.27 17.92 5.65
CA SER A 139 -3.29 17.62 7.08
C SER A 139 -3.83 16.21 7.31
N THR A 140 -3.33 15.52 8.33
CA THR A 140 -3.77 14.17 8.70
C THR A 140 -4.28 14.18 10.13
N GLU A 141 -5.53 13.80 10.31
CA GLU A 141 -6.13 13.63 11.63
C GLU A 141 -5.59 12.35 12.28
N LYS A 142 -5.07 12.48 13.49
CA LYS A 142 -4.59 11.34 14.28
C LYS A 142 -5.81 10.61 14.88
N GLY A 143 -5.90 9.29 14.69
CA GLY A 143 -6.97 8.47 15.26
C GLY A 143 -6.91 7.03 14.79
N HIS A 144 -7.85 6.20 15.25
CA HIS A 144 -7.94 4.78 14.86
C HIS A 144 -8.11 4.55 13.35
N LYS A 145 -8.64 5.53 12.61
CA LYS A 145 -8.65 5.57 11.15
C LYS A 145 -8.08 6.91 10.73
N ALA A 146 -6.78 6.96 10.47
CA ALA A 146 -6.15 8.15 9.93
C ALA A 146 -6.89 8.61 8.67
N LYS A 147 -7.40 9.84 8.66
CA LYS A 147 -8.02 10.46 7.51
C LYS A 147 -7.26 11.74 7.22
N SER A 148 -6.90 11.92 5.96
CA SER A 148 -6.24 13.13 5.50
C SER A 148 -7.24 14.04 4.78
N LYS A 149 -6.99 15.33 4.81
CA LYS A 149 -7.78 16.37 4.13
C LYS A 149 -6.87 17.46 3.60
N ILE A 150 -7.32 18.16 2.58
CA ILE A 150 -6.66 19.40 2.13
C ILE A 150 -6.95 20.48 3.15
N GLU A 151 -5.90 21.15 3.61
CA GLU A 151 -6.00 22.17 4.63
C GLU A 151 -4.86 23.19 4.48
N LYS A 152 -5.18 24.49 4.50
CA LYS A 152 -4.24 25.59 4.26
C LYS A 152 -2.94 25.52 5.08
N HIS A 153 -3.03 25.06 6.32
CA HIS A 153 -1.88 24.91 7.22
C HIS A 153 -1.34 23.47 7.29
N GLY A 154 -1.72 22.62 6.32
CA GLY A 154 -1.21 21.27 6.16
C GLY A 154 0.25 21.24 5.69
N GLN A 155 0.78 20.03 5.55
CA GLN A 155 2.12 19.82 5.00
C GLN A 155 2.07 19.89 3.46
N THR A 156 3.07 20.50 2.86
CA THR A 156 3.23 20.57 1.39
C THR A 156 3.07 19.18 0.76
N ALA A 157 2.24 19.11 -0.27
CA ALA A 157 1.98 17.89 -1.00
C ALA A 157 1.81 18.18 -2.50
N VAL A 158 2.67 17.57 -3.33
CA VAL A 158 2.68 17.78 -4.78
C VAL A 158 2.45 16.47 -5.50
N THR A 159 1.44 16.45 -6.38
CA THR A 159 1.02 15.29 -7.18
C THR A 159 0.84 15.72 -8.62
N GLU A 160 1.45 15.00 -9.55
CA GLU A 160 1.28 15.17 -10.99
C GLU A 160 0.49 13.98 -11.55
N ILE A 161 -0.45 14.26 -12.43
CA ILE A 161 -1.38 13.29 -13.00
C ILE A 161 -1.30 13.39 -14.52
N GLU A 162 -1.17 12.24 -15.17
CA GLU A 162 -1.18 12.09 -16.63
C GLU A 162 -2.23 11.03 -17.01
N PRO A 163 -3.24 11.38 -17.82
CA PRO A 163 -4.20 10.41 -18.33
C PRO A 163 -3.53 9.40 -19.26
N ILE A 164 -3.81 8.11 -19.08
CA ILE A 164 -3.33 7.02 -19.94
C ILE A 164 -4.44 6.59 -20.90
N ALA A 165 -5.64 6.34 -20.38
CA ALA A 165 -6.78 5.86 -21.15
C ALA A 165 -8.10 6.21 -20.49
N VAL A 166 -9.13 6.45 -21.29
CA VAL A 166 -10.51 6.68 -20.84
C VAL A 166 -11.40 5.56 -21.35
N ALA A 167 -12.20 4.96 -20.46
CA ALA A 167 -13.16 3.92 -20.81
C ALA A 167 -14.45 4.05 -20.00
N GLY A 168 -15.58 4.25 -20.68
CA GLY A 168 -16.85 4.54 -20.01
C GLY A 168 -16.73 5.76 -19.09
N LYS A 169 -17.19 5.64 -17.86
CA LYS A 169 -17.09 6.72 -16.84
C LYS A 169 -15.86 6.54 -15.93
N LYS A 170 -14.72 6.15 -16.49
CA LYS A 170 -13.47 5.88 -15.77
C LYS A 170 -12.28 6.39 -16.56
N THR A 171 -11.22 6.78 -15.86
CA THR A 171 -9.92 7.12 -16.44
C THR A 171 -8.83 6.33 -15.76
N HIS A 172 -7.97 5.68 -16.52
CA HIS A 172 -6.71 5.11 -16.09
C HIS A 172 -5.66 6.21 -16.15
N ILE A 173 -4.97 6.45 -15.07
CA ILE A 173 -4.01 7.56 -14.93
C ILE A 173 -2.66 7.06 -14.40
N LYS A 174 -1.61 7.72 -14.85
CA LYS A 174 -0.29 7.72 -14.21
C LYS A 174 -0.26 8.85 -13.20
N VAL A 175 0.35 8.61 -12.05
CA VAL A 175 0.49 9.59 -10.98
C VAL A 175 1.94 9.62 -10.51
N VAL A 176 2.54 10.80 -10.47
CA VAL A 176 3.88 11.01 -9.89
C VAL A 176 3.72 11.86 -8.63
N ILE A 177 4.33 11.43 -7.52
CA ILE A 177 4.32 12.19 -6.29
C ILE A 177 5.73 12.61 -5.88
N HIS A 178 5.92 13.91 -5.61
CA HIS A 178 7.19 14.45 -5.13
C HIS A 178 7.31 14.36 -3.61
N THR A 179 6.21 14.41 -2.92
CA THR A 179 6.08 14.26 -1.46
C THR A 179 5.51 12.88 -1.11
N GLY A 180 5.25 12.58 0.15
CA GLY A 180 4.71 11.28 0.58
C GLY A 180 3.83 11.42 1.82
N ARG A 181 2.74 12.23 1.73
CA ARG A 181 1.81 12.41 2.85
C ARG A 181 0.84 11.24 2.91
N THR A 182 0.34 10.97 4.10
CA THR A 182 -0.69 9.93 4.30
C THR A 182 -1.86 10.17 3.37
N HIS A 183 -2.26 9.15 2.60
CA HIS A 183 -3.36 9.18 1.63
C HIS A 183 -3.25 10.29 0.56
N GLN A 184 -2.05 10.82 0.27
CA GLN A 184 -1.87 11.99 -0.60
C GLN A 184 -2.59 11.87 -1.93
N ILE A 185 -2.33 10.81 -2.70
CA ILE A 185 -2.95 10.60 -4.02
C ILE A 185 -4.47 10.53 -3.89
N ARG A 186 -4.95 9.80 -2.89
CA ARG A 186 -6.37 9.58 -2.63
C ARG A 186 -7.12 10.87 -2.33
N VAL A 187 -6.55 11.72 -1.47
CA VAL A 187 -7.12 13.03 -1.08
C VAL A 187 -7.12 13.98 -2.26
N HIS A 188 -6.00 14.07 -2.99
CA HIS A 188 -5.87 14.98 -4.13
C HIS A 188 -6.85 14.61 -5.25
N LEU A 189 -6.97 13.32 -5.59
CA LEU A 189 -7.90 12.86 -6.62
C LEU A 189 -9.37 13.04 -6.20
N ALA A 190 -9.69 12.81 -4.94
CA ALA A 190 -11.04 13.09 -4.41
C ALA A 190 -11.39 14.57 -4.45
N HIS A 191 -10.43 15.45 -4.18
CA HIS A 191 -10.61 16.91 -4.28
C HIS A 191 -10.91 17.36 -5.71
N LEU A 192 -10.30 16.74 -6.71
CA LEU A 192 -10.61 16.95 -8.12
C LEU A 192 -11.94 16.33 -8.57
N LEU A 193 -12.72 15.75 -7.67
CA LEU A 193 -13.95 15.00 -7.97
C LEU A 193 -13.71 13.74 -8.84
N HIS A 194 -12.48 13.24 -8.86
CA HIS A 194 -12.06 12.00 -9.52
C HIS A 194 -11.55 10.96 -8.51
N PRO A 195 -12.38 10.52 -7.53
CA PRO A 195 -11.94 9.57 -6.53
C PRO A 195 -11.54 8.23 -7.15
N ILE A 196 -10.56 7.57 -6.54
CA ILE A 196 -10.07 6.25 -6.96
C ILE A 196 -11.18 5.21 -6.82
N ILE A 197 -11.36 4.35 -7.82
CA ILE A 197 -12.32 3.24 -7.74
C ILE A 197 -11.87 2.26 -6.64
N GLY A 198 -12.81 1.87 -5.77
CA GLY A 198 -12.54 1.04 -4.59
C GLY A 198 -12.12 1.83 -3.35
N ASP A 199 -11.89 3.14 -3.44
CA ASP A 199 -11.57 4.00 -2.29
C ASP A 199 -12.82 4.58 -1.63
N THR A 200 -13.51 3.77 -0.87
CA THR A 200 -14.75 4.18 -0.19
C THR A 200 -14.54 5.24 0.89
N LEU A 201 -13.31 5.40 1.42
CA LEU A 201 -12.99 6.41 2.43
C LEU A 201 -13.07 7.85 1.85
N TYR A 202 -12.74 7.99 0.56
CA TYR A 202 -12.71 9.27 -0.15
C TYR A 202 -13.75 9.36 -1.27
N GLY A 203 -14.85 8.61 -1.18
CA GLY A 203 -16.00 8.72 -2.08
C GLY A 203 -15.87 7.97 -3.40
N GLY A 204 -14.87 7.10 -3.52
CA GLY A 204 -14.75 6.22 -4.68
C GLY A 204 -15.88 5.18 -4.77
N LYS A 205 -16.28 4.85 -5.98
CA LYS A 205 -17.24 3.76 -6.24
C LYS A 205 -16.71 2.44 -5.71
N HIS A 206 -17.60 1.57 -5.28
CA HIS A 206 -17.23 0.22 -4.88
C HIS A 206 -16.46 -0.51 -5.98
N GLY A 207 -15.45 -1.28 -5.59
CA GLY A 207 -14.62 -2.11 -6.46
C GLY A 207 -14.13 -3.34 -5.68
N LYS A 208 -13.61 -4.33 -6.38
CA LYS A 208 -13.01 -5.52 -5.76
C LYS A 208 -11.87 -5.16 -4.79
N ARG A 209 -11.15 -4.08 -5.10
CA ARG A 209 -10.12 -3.46 -4.27
C ARG A 209 -9.94 -1.99 -4.64
N MET A 210 -9.13 -1.26 -3.89
CA MET A 210 -8.70 0.08 -4.28
C MET A 210 -7.75 0.00 -5.50
N MET A 211 -8.12 0.69 -6.58
CA MET A 211 -7.39 0.69 -7.84
C MET A 211 -6.24 1.71 -7.81
N LEU A 212 -5.31 1.50 -6.88
CA LEU A 212 -4.07 2.26 -6.72
C LEU A 212 -2.90 1.30 -6.60
N HIS A 213 -1.89 1.50 -7.45
CA HIS A 213 -0.73 0.63 -7.56
C HIS A 213 0.56 1.44 -7.65
N ALA A 214 1.49 1.22 -6.72
CA ALA A 214 2.84 1.78 -6.76
C ALA A 214 3.65 1.04 -7.84
N LYS A 215 3.70 1.62 -9.04
CA LYS A 215 4.28 0.99 -10.22
C LYS A 215 5.79 1.01 -10.21
N ARG A 216 6.39 2.15 -9.83
CA ARG A 216 7.83 2.35 -9.91
C ARG A 216 8.36 3.21 -8.79
N ILE A 217 9.54 2.87 -8.32
CA ILE A 217 10.37 3.71 -7.47
C ILE A 217 11.79 3.79 -8.02
N ARG A 218 12.38 5.00 -8.02
CA ARG A 218 13.81 5.19 -8.31
C ARG A 218 14.48 5.91 -7.16
N ILE A 219 15.55 5.32 -6.67
CA ILE A 219 16.37 5.87 -5.60
C ILE A 219 17.81 5.41 -5.80
N PHE A 220 18.77 6.32 -5.80
CA PHE A 220 20.15 6.06 -6.23
C PHE A 220 20.15 5.33 -7.59
N ASP A 221 20.88 4.24 -7.71
CA ASP A 221 20.97 3.42 -8.93
C ASP A 221 19.82 2.40 -9.06
N TYR A 222 18.94 2.29 -8.05
CA TYR A 222 17.82 1.38 -8.09
C TYR A 222 16.66 1.96 -8.90
N ASN A 223 16.17 1.17 -9.85
CA ASN A 223 14.94 1.43 -10.63
C ASN A 223 14.06 0.19 -10.57
N ILE A 224 13.20 0.14 -9.57
CA ILE A 224 12.36 -1.02 -9.29
C ILE A 224 10.96 -0.80 -9.87
N VAL A 225 10.46 -1.80 -10.60
CA VAL A 225 9.15 -1.76 -11.24
C VAL A 225 8.32 -2.97 -10.83
N ALA A 226 7.09 -2.73 -10.38
CA ALA A 226 6.08 -3.76 -10.21
C ALA A 226 5.16 -3.81 -11.43
N PRO A 227 4.86 -4.98 -11.99
CA PRO A 227 3.92 -5.10 -13.09
C PRO A 227 2.54 -4.63 -12.65
N VAL A 228 1.88 -3.85 -13.50
CA VAL A 228 0.49 -3.40 -13.26
C VAL A 228 -0.42 -4.62 -13.24
N PRO A 229 -1.25 -4.78 -12.20
CA PRO A 229 -2.12 -5.93 -12.07
C PRO A 229 -3.14 -6.02 -13.22
N THR A 230 -3.48 -7.24 -13.63
CA THR A 230 -4.39 -7.51 -14.74
C THR A 230 -5.80 -6.94 -14.52
N ASP A 231 -6.25 -6.81 -13.29
CA ASP A 231 -7.53 -6.21 -12.94
C ASP A 231 -7.66 -4.74 -13.37
N PHE A 232 -6.54 -4.01 -13.58
CA PHE A 232 -6.56 -2.68 -14.19
C PHE A 232 -7.00 -2.76 -15.65
N LYS A 233 -6.46 -3.71 -16.42
CA LYS A 233 -6.86 -3.93 -17.82
C LYS A 233 -8.33 -4.33 -17.92
N HIS A 234 -8.74 -5.34 -17.16
CA HIS A 234 -10.13 -5.81 -17.15
C HIS A 234 -11.12 -4.70 -16.78
N LEU A 235 -10.78 -3.86 -15.79
CA LEU A 235 -11.66 -2.76 -15.40
C LEU A 235 -11.77 -1.68 -16.48
N MET A 236 -10.76 -1.53 -17.34
CA MET A 236 -10.77 -0.61 -18.49
C MET A 236 -11.35 -1.24 -19.76
N GLY A 237 -11.75 -2.53 -19.72
CA GLY A 237 -12.34 -3.22 -20.87
C GLY A 237 -11.31 -3.61 -21.94
N ALA A 238 -10.03 -3.74 -21.56
CA ALA A 238 -8.99 -4.28 -22.41
C ALA A 238 -8.79 -5.76 -22.02
N ASP A 239 -9.38 -6.65 -22.78
CA ASP A 239 -9.15 -8.10 -22.72
C ASP A 239 -7.85 -8.50 -23.45
#